data_b205065924fe13ba968ad1607d37bff6
#
_entry.id   b205065924fe13ba968ad1607d37bff6
#
_cell.length_a   1.000
_cell.length_b   1.000
_cell.length_c   1.000
_cell.angle_alpha   90.00
_cell.angle_beta   90.00
_cell.angle_gamma   90.00
#
_symmetry.space_group_name_H-M   'P 1'
#
loop_
_entity.id
_entity.type
_entity.pdbx_description
1 polymer ?
#
loop_
_entity_poly.entity_id
_entity_poly.type
_entity_poly.pdbx_seq_one_letter_code
_entity_poly.pdbx_strand_id
1 'polypeptide(L)'
;MLFRSCDEKTLPQEFRILKYQPRLWMPADSIVIGYLMAESLSSTWQADVMRGAFSDLGADKLQELFPEYSKIDTPVVGTDNVKARAAGKSVAQNTVKVSTEILAQASVSEELLTRSLERVGIHAEGLAASNNWVVSGKRTASGKPLLSNDPHLAPTVPGIWYLVHLTAPGMRVAGVSIPGVNGVIIGHNDRIAWGDRKSVV
;
A
#
# COMPACT_ATOMS: atom_id res chain seq x y z
N MET A 1 -22.70 7.67 -5.71
CA MET A 1 -24.13 7.36 -5.59
C MET A 1 -24.49 6.68 -4.26
N LEU A 2 -23.57 6.20 -3.50
CA LEU A 2 -23.76 5.47 -2.23
C LEU A 2 -24.18 6.34 -1.04
N PHE A 3 -24.14 7.66 -1.14
CA PHE A 3 -24.24 8.53 0.03
C PHE A 3 -25.42 9.50 0.04
N ARG A 4 -26.38 9.32 -0.87
CA ARG A 4 -27.58 10.16 -0.90
C ARG A 4 -28.70 9.71 0.02
N SER A 5 -28.61 8.51 0.59
CA SER A 5 -29.63 8.02 1.53
C SER A 5 -28.97 7.49 2.80
N CYS A 6 -28.77 8.40 3.74
CA CYS A 6 -28.59 8.01 5.15
C CYS A 6 -29.93 7.66 5.80
N ASP A 7 -30.91 7.18 5.01
CA ASP A 7 -32.18 6.71 5.52
C ASP A 7 -31.97 5.34 6.19
N GLU A 8 -32.42 5.19 7.42
CA GLU A 8 -32.31 3.94 8.20
C GLU A 8 -32.78 2.70 7.43
N LYS A 9 -33.77 2.87 6.54
CA LYS A 9 -34.31 1.77 5.73
C LYS A 9 -33.38 1.30 4.61
N THR A 10 -32.47 2.15 4.17
CA THR A 10 -31.56 1.89 3.05
C THR A 10 -30.11 1.68 3.48
N LEU A 11 -29.82 1.86 4.78
CA LEU A 11 -28.50 1.59 5.32
C LEU A 11 -28.16 0.09 5.27
N PRO A 12 -26.91 -0.27 4.98
CA PRO A 12 -26.41 -1.63 5.11
C PRO A 12 -26.69 -2.22 6.49
N GLN A 13 -26.78 -3.53 6.55
CA GLN A 13 -27.15 -4.24 7.76
C GLN A 13 -26.20 -3.97 8.93
N GLU A 14 -24.93 -3.78 8.64
CA GLU A 14 -23.88 -3.49 9.61
C GLU A 14 -24.18 -2.22 10.42
N PHE A 15 -24.65 -1.17 9.77
CA PHE A 15 -25.02 0.08 10.45
C PHE A 15 -26.19 -0.11 11.42
N ARG A 16 -27.15 -0.99 11.04
CA ARG A 16 -28.29 -1.32 11.90
C ARG A 16 -27.89 -2.17 13.10
N ILE A 17 -26.99 -3.14 12.91
CA ILE A 17 -26.44 -3.99 13.97
C ILE A 17 -25.63 -3.13 14.96
N LEU A 18 -24.77 -2.27 14.45
CA LEU A 18 -23.94 -1.39 15.26
C LEU A 18 -24.70 -0.19 15.84
N LYS A 19 -25.99 -0.01 15.45
CA LYS A 19 -26.79 1.17 15.81
C LYS A 19 -26.07 2.48 15.53
N TYR A 20 -25.40 2.54 14.41
CA TYR A 20 -24.59 3.68 13.98
C TYR A 20 -25.28 4.42 12.83
N GLN A 21 -25.51 5.73 13.02
CA GLN A 21 -26.04 6.62 11.98
C GLN A 21 -24.87 7.35 11.34
N PRO A 22 -24.54 7.06 10.07
CA PRO A 22 -23.47 7.77 9.38
C PRO A 22 -23.91 9.22 9.09
N ARG A 23 -22.98 10.15 9.25
CA ARG A 23 -23.17 11.51 8.75
C ARG A 23 -23.03 11.58 7.22
N LEU A 24 -23.46 12.68 6.65
CA LEU A 24 -23.24 12.93 5.23
C LEU A 24 -21.75 12.94 4.89
N TRP A 25 -21.44 12.39 3.73
CA TRP A 25 -20.06 12.34 3.22
C TRP A 25 -19.55 13.75 2.90
N MET A 26 -18.34 14.04 3.35
CA MET A 26 -17.63 15.30 3.10
C MET A 26 -16.38 15.03 2.23
N PRO A 27 -15.89 16.02 1.48
CA PRO A 27 -14.66 15.85 0.70
C PRO A 27 -13.45 15.38 1.52
N ALA A 28 -13.37 15.80 2.78
CA ALA A 28 -12.34 15.35 3.70
C ALA A 28 -12.35 13.82 3.94
N ASP A 29 -13.49 13.16 3.83
CA ASP A 29 -13.60 11.71 4.03
C ASP A 29 -12.88 10.94 2.91
N SER A 30 -12.92 11.47 1.68
CA SER A 30 -12.15 10.91 0.57
C SER A 30 -10.64 11.00 0.79
N ILE A 31 -10.19 12.09 1.40
CA ILE A 31 -8.78 12.27 1.77
C ILE A 31 -8.39 11.29 2.87
N VAL A 32 -9.24 11.11 3.88
CA VAL A 32 -9.00 10.16 4.98
C VAL A 32 -8.85 8.74 4.46
N ILE A 33 -9.69 8.31 3.51
CA ILE A 33 -9.54 6.98 2.89
C ILE A 33 -8.19 6.85 2.18
N GLY A 34 -7.75 7.88 1.46
CA GLY A 34 -6.43 7.91 0.84
C GLY A 34 -5.30 7.76 1.87
N TYR A 35 -5.40 8.45 3.01
CA TYR A 35 -4.43 8.32 4.11
C TYR A 35 -4.44 6.93 4.74
N LEU A 36 -5.60 6.35 5.00
CA LEU A 36 -5.71 4.97 5.53
C LEU A 36 -5.07 3.96 4.59
N MET A 37 -5.25 4.12 3.27
CA MET A 37 -4.60 3.27 2.29
C MET A 37 -3.07 3.46 2.31
N ALA A 38 -2.59 4.70 2.34
CA ALA A 38 -1.17 5.00 2.43
C ALA A 38 -0.56 4.39 3.70
N GLU A 39 -1.21 4.53 4.84
CA GLU A 39 -0.78 3.94 6.11
C GLU A 39 -0.72 2.42 6.03
N SER A 40 -1.76 1.77 5.51
CA SER A 40 -1.81 0.30 5.38
C SER A 40 -0.71 -0.27 4.47
N LEU A 41 -0.23 0.52 3.52
CA LEU A 41 0.85 0.16 2.61
C LEU A 41 2.25 0.56 3.12
N SER A 42 2.34 1.41 4.15
CA SER A 42 3.59 1.95 4.70
C SER A 42 4.10 1.10 5.87
N SER A 43 4.46 -0.15 5.60
CA SER A 43 4.93 -1.08 6.66
C SER A 43 6.45 -1.07 6.89
N THR A 44 7.21 -0.20 6.22
CA THR A 44 8.68 -0.18 6.33
C THR A 44 9.19 0.64 7.50
N TRP A 45 8.38 1.54 8.04
CA TRP A 45 8.78 2.39 9.17
C TRP A 45 9.14 1.59 10.42
N GLN A 46 8.50 0.43 10.66
CA GLN A 46 8.85 -0.45 11.78
C GLN A 46 10.30 -0.95 11.68
N ALA A 47 10.73 -1.31 10.46
CA ALA A 47 12.11 -1.74 10.22
C ALA A 47 13.10 -0.60 10.47
N ASP A 48 12.74 0.64 10.13
CA ASP A 48 13.58 1.82 10.38
C ASP A 48 13.68 2.15 11.87
N VAL A 49 12.58 2.05 12.60
CA VAL A 49 12.55 2.20 14.07
C VAL A 49 13.41 1.12 14.72
N MET A 50 13.26 -0.15 14.31
CA MET A 50 14.09 -1.25 14.83
C MET A 50 15.57 -1.05 14.51
N ARG A 51 15.90 -0.63 13.29
CA ARG A 51 17.28 -0.30 12.91
C ARG A 51 17.86 0.82 13.76
N GLY A 52 17.07 1.86 14.06
CA GLY A 52 17.43 2.93 14.98
C GLY A 52 17.62 2.47 16.44
N ALA A 53 16.77 1.54 16.90
CA ALA A 53 16.87 0.97 18.25
C ALA A 53 18.16 0.14 18.46
N PHE A 54 18.62 -0.52 17.41
CA PHE A 54 19.84 -1.33 17.44
C PHE A 54 21.09 -0.59 16.96
N SER A 55 21.02 0.74 16.80
CA SER A 55 22.13 1.55 16.27
C SER A 55 23.45 1.42 17.07
N ASP A 56 23.38 1.08 18.35
CA ASP A 56 24.54 0.92 19.23
C ASP A 56 25.27 -0.44 19.03
N LEU A 57 24.75 -1.37 18.23
CA LEU A 57 25.37 -2.68 18.00
C LEU A 57 26.60 -2.65 17.07
N GLY A 58 26.86 -1.53 16.43
CA GLY A 58 27.90 -1.40 15.42
C GLY A 58 27.48 -1.90 14.02
N ALA A 59 28.19 -1.42 12.99
CA ALA A 59 27.81 -1.58 11.59
C ALA A 59 27.71 -3.05 11.15
N ASP A 60 28.64 -3.89 11.58
CA ASP A 60 28.69 -5.30 11.15
C ASP A 60 27.46 -6.09 11.65
N LYS A 61 27.11 -5.91 12.92
CA LYS A 61 25.93 -6.55 13.50
C LYS A 61 24.61 -5.99 12.93
N LEU A 62 24.57 -4.69 12.68
CA LEU A 62 23.42 -4.09 12.00
C LEU A 62 23.23 -4.66 10.59
N GLN A 63 24.31 -4.84 9.84
CA GLN A 63 24.27 -5.43 8.51
C GLN A 63 23.84 -6.91 8.55
N GLU A 64 24.21 -7.64 9.61
CA GLU A 64 23.78 -9.02 9.81
C GLU A 64 22.29 -9.12 10.14
N LEU A 65 21.78 -8.24 11.02
CA LEU A 65 20.36 -8.21 11.43
C LEU A 65 19.44 -7.61 10.36
N PHE A 66 19.91 -6.61 9.65
CA PHE A 66 19.16 -5.86 8.63
C PHE A 66 19.95 -5.80 7.33
N PRO A 67 20.19 -6.93 6.68
CA PRO A 67 20.94 -6.93 5.42
C PRO A 67 20.17 -6.15 4.35
N GLU A 68 20.87 -5.28 3.63
CA GLU A 68 20.30 -4.56 2.50
C GLU A 68 19.89 -5.51 1.37
N TYR A 69 20.68 -6.58 1.20
CA TYR A 69 20.42 -7.66 0.25
C TYR A 69 20.82 -8.99 0.86
N SER A 70 19.98 -10.00 0.68
CA SER A 70 20.33 -11.38 1.00
C SER A 70 21.20 -11.97 -0.12
N LYS A 71 22.07 -12.92 0.22
CA LYS A 71 22.87 -13.67 -0.78
C LYS A 71 22.02 -14.50 -1.74
N ILE A 72 20.78 -14.79 -1.36
CA ILE A 72 19.82 -15.54 -2.16
C ILE A 72 18.85 -14.64 -2.96
N ASP A 73 18.92 -13.33 -2.78
CA ASP A 73 18.08 -12.39 -3.53
C ASP A 73 18.45 -12.42 -5.02
N THR A 74 17.41 -12.55 -5.83
CA THR A 74 17.54 -12.46 -7.29
C THR A 74 16.85 -11.18 -7.74
N PRO A 75 17.59 -10.10 -8.01
CA PRO A 75 16.99 -8.85 -8.44
C PRO A 75 16.36 -9.01 -9.83
N VAL A 76 15.14 -8.53 -10.00
CA VAL A 76 14.37 -8.58 -11.26
C VAL A 76 15.02 -7.71 -12.33
N VAL A 77 15.70 -6.64 -11.94
CA VAL A 77 16.36 -5.66 -12.82
C VAL A 77 17.87 -5.78 -12.64
N GLY A 78 18.48 -6.68 -13.36
CA GLY A 78 19.94 -6.88 -13.50
C GLY A 78 20.84 -6.54 -12.31
N THR A 79 21.89 -7.31 -12.14
CA THR A 79 22.86 -7.15 -11.03
C THR A 79 23.64 -5.83 -11.06
N ASP A 80 23.67 -5.12 -12.18
CA ASP A 80 24.44 -3.88 -12.32
C ASP A 80 23.82 -2.72 -11.52
N ASN A 81 22.50 -2.70 -11.41
CA ASN A 81 21.80 -1.71 -10.58
C ASN A 81 21.97 -1.97 -9.07
N VAL A 82 22.14 -3.23 -8.68
CA VAL A 82 22.42 -3.61 -7.28
C VAL A 82 23.84 -3.18 -6.92
N LYS A 83 24.81 -3.41 -7.81
CA LYS A 83 26.20 -2.96 -7.61
C LYS A 83 26.33 -1.44 -7.59
N ALA A 84 25.57 -0.72 -8.42
CA ALA A 84 25.54 0.73 -8.43
C ALA A 84 24.94 1.32 -7.15
N ARG A 85 23.91 0.70 -6.57
CA ARG A 85 23.33 1.08 -5.27
C ARG A 85 24.24 0.72 -4.10
N ALA A 86 24.89 -0.45 -4.13
CA ALA A 86 25.86 -0.85 -3.11
C ALA A 86 27.14 0.02 -3.14
N ALA A 87 27.51 0.58 -4.31
CA ALA A 87 28.61 1.53 -4.45
C ALA A 87 28.20 2.98 -4.08
N GLY A 88 26.89 3.29 -4.11
CA GLY A 88 26.32 4.52 -3.56
C GLY A 88 26.33 4.41 -2.04
N LYS A 89 26.89 5.42 -1.38
CA LYS A 89 27.06 5.52 0.08
C LYS A 89 25.92 4.83 0.82
N SER A 90 26.27 3.79 1.58
CA SER A 90 25.37 3.08 2.49
C SER A 90 24.47 4.06 3.24
N VAL A 91 23.18 3.90 3.12
CA VAL A 91 22.16 4.64 3.91
C VAL A 91 22.35 4.38 5.42
N ALA A 92 23.16 3.37 5.78
CA ALA A 92 23.51 3.03 7.16
C ALA A 92 24.22 4.14 7.95
N GLN A 93 24.69 5.21 7.29
CA GLN A 93 25.41 6.28 7.98
C GLN A 93 24.52 7.34 8.64
N ASN A 94 23.20 7.31 8.45
CA ASN A 94 22.25 8.24 9.07
C ASN A 94 21.22 7.53 9.96
N THR A 95 21.60 6.50 10.69
CA THR A 95 20.70 5.93 11.71
C THR A 95 20.50 6.95 12.82
N VAL A 96 19.33 7.55 12.84
CA VAL A 96 18.92 8.41 13.95
C VAL A 96 18.68 7.50 15.15
N LYS A 97 19.35 7.79 16.25
CA LYS A 97 19.13 7.07 17.52
C LYS A 97 17.69 7.28 17.98
N VAL A 98 16.93 6.21 18.07
CA VAL A 98 15.54 6.25 18.52
C VAL A 98 15.51 6.17 20.04
N SER A 99 14.82 7.11 20.69
CA SER A 99 14.70 7.10 22.16
C SER A 99 13.75 5.97 22.63
N THR A 100 13.94 5.55 23.88
CA THR A 100 13.08 4.54 24.52
C THR A 100 11.61 4.97 24.57
N GLU A 101 11.35 6.27 24.68
CA GLU A 101 9.99 6.83 24.67
C GLU A 101 9.32 6.66 23.31
N ILE A 102 10.05 6.90 22.22
CA ILE A 102 9.55 6.70 20.85
C ILE A 102 9.26 5.22 20.60
N LEU A 103 10.14 4.32 21.05
CA LEU A 103 9.94 2.88 20.96
C LEU A 103 8.69 2.43 21.71
N ALA A 104 8.50 2.94 22.94
CA ALA A 104 7.31 2.64 23.74
C ALA A 104 6.03 3.15 23.07
N GLN A 105 6.04 4.36 22.52
CA GLN A 105 4.90 4.90 21.79
C GLN A 105 4.60 4.10 20.51
N ALA A 106 5.63 3.72 19.77
CA ALA A 106 5.48 2.90 18.56
C ALA A 106 4.85 1.54 18.89
N SER A 107 5.29 0.87 19.94
CA SER A 107 4.73 -0.44 20.35
C SER A 107 3.28 -0.34 20.79
N VAL A 108 2.90 0.71 21.53
CA VAL A 108 1.51 0.96 21.93
C VAL A 108 0.63 1.21 20.71
N SER A 109 1.10 2.00 19.75
CA SER A 109 0.35 2.29 18.53
C SER A 109 0.14 1.02 17.68
N GLU A 110 1.17 0.18 17.55
CA GLU A 110 1.11 -1.10 16.84
C GLU A 110 0.11 -2.06 17.51
N GLU A 111 0.17 -2.16 18.84
CA GLU A 111 -0.76 -3.01 19.61
C GLU A 111 -2.21 -2.54 19.47
N LEU A 112 -2.47 -1.23 19.52
CA LEU A 112 -3.80 -0.67 19.33
C LEU A 112 -4.33 -0.92 17.92
N LEU A 113 -3.49 -0.76 16.90
CA LEU A 113 -3.84 -1.03 15.52
C LEU A 113 -4.18 -2.51 15.33
N THR A 114 -3.32 -3.42 15.78
CA THR A 114 -3.51 -4.86 15.71
C THR A 114 -4.81 -5.28 16.40
N ARG A 115 -5.04 -4.84 17.62
CA ARG A 115 -6.29 -5.13 18.35
C ARG A 115 -7.53 -4.56 17.66
N SER A 116 -7.41 -3.40 17.02
CA SER A 116 -8.53 -2.78 16.29
C SER A 116 -8.87 -3.58 15.05
N LEU A 117 -7.87 -4.03 14.31
CA LEU A 117 -8.03 -4.88 13.12
C LEU A 117 -8.62 -6.25 13.49
N GLU A 118 -8.11 -6.89 14.54
CA GLU A 118 -8.62 -8.17 15.04
C GLU A 118 -10.11 -8.08 15.44
N ARG A 119 -10.52 -6.99 16.09
CA ARG A 119 -11.91 -6.78 16.49
C ARG A 119 -12.89 -6.72 15.33
N VAL A 120 -12.42 -6.28 14.16
CA VAL A 120 -13.23 -6.25 12.93
C VAL A 120 -12.98 -7.47 12.03
N GLY A 121 -12.24 -8.48 12.54
CA GLY A 121 -11.97 -9.73 11.82
C GLY A 121 -10.93 -9.57 10.70
N ILE A 122 -10.19 -8.48 10.70
CA ILE A 122 -9.08 -8.27 9.78
C ILE A 122 -7.81 -8.73 10.47
N HIS A 123 -7.36 -9.92 10.13
CA HIS A 123 -6.04 -10.37 10.53
C HIS A 123 -5.02 -9.73 9.59
N ALA A 124 -4.14 -8.90 10.16
CA ALA A 124 -3.02 -8.32 9.42
C ALA A 124 -2.04 -9.45 9.08
N GLU A 125 -2.33 -10.21 8.04
CA GLU A 125 -1.31 -11.07 7.43
C GLU A 125 -0.26 -10.15 6.82
N GLY A 126 0.90 -10.10 7.46
CA GLY A 126 1.99 -9.19 7.16
C GLY A 126 2.70 -9.39 5.80
N LEU A 127 2.06 -10.07 4.86
CA LEU A 127 2.57 -10.40 3.54
C LEU A 127 1.70 -9.83 2.41
N ALA A 128 1.24 -8.59 2.56
CA ALA A 128 0.69 -7.90 1.40
C ALA A 128 1.81 -7.70 0.37
N ALA A 129 1.77 -8.48 -0.69
CA ALA A 129 2.65 -8.37 -1.84
C ALA A 129 1.85 -7.85 -3.04
N SER A 130 2.51 -7.31 -4.02
CA SER A 130 1.88 -6.91 -5.29
C SER A 130 2.84 -7.14 -6.42
N ASN A 131 2.33 -7.58 -7.54
CA ASN A 131 3.12 -7.75 -8.76
C ASN A 131 2.67 -6.77 -9.83
N ASN A 132 3.64 -6.22 -10.54
CA ASN A 132 3.41 -5.35 -11.68
C ASN A 132 4.44 -5.68 -12.77
N TRP A 133 3.94 -6.02 -13.96
CA TRP A 133 4.75 -6.45 -15.07
C TRP A 133 4.48 -5.57 -16.28
N VAL A 134 5.55 -5.11 -16.91
CA VAL A 134 5.49 -4.38 -18.17
C VAL A 134 6.35 -5.09 -19.20
N VAL A 135 5.77 -5.43 -20.34
CA VAL A 135 6.48 -6.02 -21.49
C VAL A 135 6.48 -5.02 -22.62
N SER A 136 7.69 -4.68 -23.10
CA SER A 136 7.85 -3.79 -24.24
C SER A 136 7.19 -4.37 -25.51
N GLY A 137 6.59 -3.51 -26.34
CA GLY A 137 6.01 -3.90 -27.62
C GLY A 137 6.96 -4.63 -28.55
N LYS A 138 8.28 -4.43 -28.40
CA LYS A 138 9.30 -5.20 -29.16
C LYS A 138 9.28 -6.70 -28.87
N ARG A 139 8.69 -7.10 -27.72
CA ARG A 139 8.61 -8.50 -27.26
C ARG A 139 7.21 -9.09 -27.35
N THR A 140 6.27 -8.38 -27.95
CA THR A 140 4.86 -8.82 -28.09
C THR A 140 4.54 -9.07 -29.55
N ALA A 141 3.65 -10.02 -29.81
CA ALA A 141 3.19 -10.31 -31.17
C ALA A 141 2.41 -9.15 -31.81
N SER A 142 1.76 -8.33 -31.01
CA SER A 142 0.99 -7.16 -31.46
C SER A 142 1.83 -5.92 -31.73
N GLY A 143 3.10 -5.91 -31.34
CA GLY A 143 3.95 -4.72 -31.36
C GLY A 143 3.58 -3.65 -30.33
N LYS A 144 2.58 -3.91 -29.47
CA LYS A 144 2.11 -2.98 -28.44
C LYS A 144 2.58 -3.44 -27.05
N PRO A 145 2.86 -2.51 -26.13
CA PRO A 145 3.25 -2.87 -24.76
C PRO A 145 2.09 -3.60 -24.05
N LEU A 146 2.44 -4.47 -23.13
CA LEU A 146 1.51 -5.12 -22.21
C LEU A 146 1.83 -4.70 -20.78
N LEU A 147 0.79 -4.46 -19.99
CA LEU A 147 0.86 -4.23 -18.55
C LEU A 147 -0.05 -5.22 -17.85
N SER A 148 0.47 -5.87 -16.83
CA SER A 148 -0.31 -6.68 -15.90
C SER A 148 -0.04 -6.19 -14.49
N ASN A 149 -1.10 -6.03 -13.71
CA ASN A 149 -1.01 -5.60 -12.32
C ASN A 149 -1.87 -6.52 -11.44
N ASP A 150 -1.27 -7.03 -10.40
CA ASP A 150 -1.86 -7.97 -9.46
C ASP A 150 -1.60 -7.49 -8.02
N PRO A 151 -2.47 -6.62 -7.48
CA PRO A 151 -2.37 -6.15 -6.11
C PRO A 151 -2.86 -7.23 -5.16
N HIS A 152 -1.95 -7.86 -4.43
CA HIS A 152 -2.25 -8.86 -3.42
C HIS A 152 -2.65 -8.16 -2.10
N LEU A 153 -3.92 -7.83 -1.98
CA LEU A 153 -4.52 -7.34 -0.76
C LEU A 153 -5.34 -8.47 -0.12
N ALA A 154 -5.47 -8.45 1.21
CA ALA A 154 -6.25 -9.46 1.92
C ALA A 154 -7.67 -9.56 1.33
N PRO A 155 -8.18 -10.76 1.05
CA PRO A 155 -9.55 -10.93 0.57
C PRO A 155 -10.52 -10.55 1.67
N THR A 156 -11.36 -9.57 1.40
CA THR A 156 -12.39 -9.06 2.35
C THR A 156 -13.74 -9.01 1.68
N VAL A 157 -14.80 -9.01 2.50
CA VAL A 157 -16.17 -8.79 2.04
C VAL A 157 -16.77 -7.65 2.89
N PRO A 158 -17.07 -6.50 2.27
CA PRO A 158 -16.90 -6.18 0.84
C PRO A 158 -15.43 -6.09 0.43
N GLY A 159 -15.15 -6.39 -0.85
CA GLY A 159 -13.82 -6.20 -1.44
C GLY A 159 -13.43 -4.71 -1.52
N ILE A 160 -12.13 -4.44 -1.46
CA ILE A 160 -11.61 -3.07 -1.49
C ILE A 160 -11.79 -2.40 -2.86
N TRP A 161 -11.73 -3.19 -3.94
CA TRP A 161 -11.76 -2.67 -5.30
C TRP A 161 -13.17 -2.57 -5.86
N TYR A 162 -13.47 -1.46 -6.49
CA TYR A 162 -14.70 -1.21 -7.23
C TYR A 162 -14.39 -0.93 -8.69
N LEU A 163 -14.94 -1.75 -9.60
CA LEU A 163 -14.78 -1.58 -11.04
C LEU A 163 -15.51 -0.33 -11.51
N VAL A 164 -14.83 0.50 -12.29
CA VAL A 164 -15.39 1.74 -12.83
C VAL A 164 -15.03 1.90 -14.32
N HIS A 165 -15.98 2.45 -15.07
CA HIS A 165 -15.77 2.91 -16.44
C HIS A 165 -16.40 4.31 -16.54
N LEU A 166 -15.56 5.31 -16.79
CA LEU A 166 -15.98 6.70 -16.88
C LEU A 166 -15.82 7.19 -18.31
N THR A 167 -16.88 7.81 -18.84
CA THR A 167 -16.88 8.36 -20.20
C THR A 167 -17.41 9.80 -20.16
N ALA A 168 -16.67 10.69 -20.78
CA ALA A 168 -17.06 12.08 -21.00
C ALA A 168 -16.46 12.55 -22.33
N PRO A 169 -16.90 13.68 -22.90
CA PRO A 169 -16.27 14.26 -24.09
C PRO A 169 -14.74 14.37 -23.92
N GLY A 170 -13.98 13.69 -24.77
CA GLY A 170 -12.51 13.69 -24.73
C GLY A 170 -11.88 12.86 -23.61
N MET A 171 -12.66 12.13 -22.80
CA MET A 171 -12.16 11.30 -21.71
C MET A 171 -12.87 9.94 -21.71
N ARG A 172 -12.07 8.86 -21.72
CA ARG A 172 -12.52 7.52 -21.48
C ARG A 172 -11.47 6.79 -20.63
N VAL A 173 -11.89 6.33 -19.46
CA VAL A 173 -11.01 5.65 -18.51
C VAL A 173 -11.75 4.47 -17.88
N ALA A 174 -11.06 3.34 -17.75
CA ALA A 174 -11.60 2.15 -17.13
C ALA A 174 -10.57 1.55 -16.17
N GLY A 175 -11.05 0.90 -15.12
CA GLY A 175 -10.19 0.25 -14.15
C GLY A 175 -10.86 0.06 -12.80
N VAL A 176 -10.09 0.14 -11.73
CA VAL A 176 -10.58 -0.01 -10.37
C VAL A 176 -10.33 1.25 -9.55
N SER A 177 -11.26 1.51 -8.66
CA SER A 177 -11.21 2.57 -7.66
C SER A 177 -11.47 1.97 -6.27
N ILE A 178 -11.27 2.77 -5.25
CA ILE A 178 -11.70 2.45 -3.89
C ILE A 178 -12.94 3.28 -3.58
N PRO A 179 -14.03 2.68 -3.06
CA PRO A 179 -15.21 3.45 -2.68
C PRO A 179 -14.87 4.63 -1.78
N GLY A 180 -15.30 5.83 -2.20
CA GLY A 180 -15.01 7.08 -1.51
C GLY A 180 -13.79 7.84 -2.02
N VAL A 181 -12.95 7.25 -2.85
CA VAL A 181 -11.82 7.92 -3.51
C VAL A 181 -12.23 8.37 -4.92
N ASN A 182 -11.88 9.60 -5.29
CA ASN A 182 -12.15 10.11 -6.63
C ASN A 182 -11.06 9.65 -7.62
N GLY A 183 -11.48 9.05 -8.73
CA GLY A 183 -10.59 8.66 -9.81
C GLY A 183 -10.42 7.14 -9.96
N VAL A 184 -9.61 6.76 -10.94
CA VAL A 184 -9.25 5.37 -11.25
C VAL A 184 -7.81 5.15 -10.76
N ILE A 185 -7.66 4.31 -9.74
CA ILE A 185 -6.37 4.09 -9.07
C ILE A 185 -5.48 3.18 -9.91
N ILE A 186 -6.04 2.10 -10.44
CA ILE A 186 -5.38 1.17 -11.36
C ILE A 186 -6.27 1.05 -12.59
N GLY A 187 -5.71 1.25 -13.78
CA GLY A 187 -6.53 1.20 -14.98
C GLY A 187 -5.83 1.64 -16.25
N HIS A 188 -6.64 2.04 -17.20
CA HIS A 188 -6.16 2.54 -18.49
C HIS A 188 -7.12 3.57 -19.11
N ASN A 189 -6.58 4.36 -19.98
CA ASN A 189 -7.35 5.16 -20.94
C ASN A 189 -7.00 4.75 -22.38
N ASP A 190 -7.35 5.57 -23.36
CA ASP A 190 -7.07 5.28 -24.78
C ASP A 190 -5.58 5.35 -25.14
N ARG A 191 -4.72 5.85 -24.26
CA ARG A 191 -3.30 6.14 -24.55
C ARG A 191 -2.33 5.45 -23.63
N ILE A 192 -2.65 5.35 -22.34
CA ILE A 192 -1.78 4.80 -21.31
C ILE A 192 -2.53 3.81 -20.42
N ALA A 193 -1.78 2.90 -19.81
CA ALA A 193 -2.22 2.07 -18.70
C ALA A 193 -1.30 2.30 -17.50
N TRP A 194 -1.85 2.18 -16.30
CA TRP A 194 -1.11 2.32 -15.06
C TRP A 194 -1.54 1.26 -14.05
N GLY A 195 -0.60 0.86 -13.24
CA GLY A 195 -0.79 -0.09 -12.16
C GLY A 195 -0.12 0.42 -10.90
N ASP A 196 -0.50 -0.16 -9.78
CA ASP A 196 0.09 0.13 -8.49
C ASP A 196 0.86 -1.07 -7.95
N ARG A 197 1.92 -0.80 -7.23
CA ARG A 197 2.70 -1.77 -6.49
C ARG A 197 3.13 -1.14 -5.18
N LYS A 198 3.08 -1.92 -4.09
CA LYS A 198 3.71 -1.54 -2.84
C LYS A 198 5.20 -1.25 -3.10
N SER A 199 5.59 0.01 -3.02
CA SER A 199 6.99 0.40 -3.08
C SER A 199 7.61 0.13 -1.72
N VAL A 200 8.58 -0.78 -1.67
CA VAL A 200 9.53 -0.88 -0.57
C VAL A 200 10.64 0.11 -0.91
N VAL A 201 10.65 1.25 -0.25
CA VAL A 201 11.71 2.24 -0.36
C VAL A 201 12.73 2.00 0.74
#